data_76861ed0349bfcfd5cae6843ed5fe170
#
_entry.id   76861ed0349bfcfd5cae6843ed5fe170
#
_cell.length_a   1.000
_cell.length_b   1.000
_cell.length_c   1.000
_cell.angle_alpha   90.00
_cell.angle_beta   90.00
_cell.angle_gamma   90.00
#
_symmetry.space_group_name_H-M   'P 1'
#
loop_
_entity.id
_entity.type
_entity.pdbx_description
1 polymer ?
#
loop_
_entity_poly.entity_id
_entity_poly.type
_entity_poly.pdbx_seq_one_letter_code
_entity_poly.pdbx_strand_id
1 'polypeptide(L)'
;MAGPTAARPELTVTDGQAGLQIRSLRKSYRKRPVIRDVSMDLHRGEVVALLGPNGSGKTTCFYAIAGLVVPEGGQVLIDGKDVTSLPMYRRARLGIGYLPQEVSIFRGLSAEDNILAVLEIVQPDRHKRRERLEELLSEFSITHLRRTPALALSGGERRRVEIARCLAADPKYLLLDEPFAGVDPIAVGEIRHLVHDLKARGIGVLITDHNVRETLEIVDRAYILHDGKVLMTGTTDEVVRDETVRRVYLGENFRIV
;
A
#
# COMPACT_ATOMS: atom_id res chain seq x y z
N MET A 1 26.54 -31.20 13.66
CA MET A 1 25.81 -31.37 12.40
C MET A 1 25.20 -30.00 12.04
N ALA A 2 25.75 -29.34 11.01
CA ALA A 2 25.22 -28.09 10.54
C ALA A 2 23.96 -28.38 9.70
N GLY A 3 22.82 -27.80 10.10
CA GLY A 3 21.56 -27.91 9.34
C GLY A 3 21.67 -27.26 7.98
N PRO A 4 20.86 -27.65 6.99
CA PRO A 4 20.93 -27.11 5.64
C PRO A 4 20.64 -25.63 5.66
N THR A 5 21.62 -24.84 5.25
CA THR A 5 21.46 -23.40 4.98
C THR A 5 20.45 -23.26 3.85
N ALA A 6 19.25 -22.76 4.16
CA ALA A 6 18.24 -22.47 3.14
C ALA A 6 18.85 -21.54 2.09
N ALA A 7 18.91 -22.01 0.85
CA ALA A 7 19.41 -21.24 -0.28
C ALA A 7 18.66 -19.90 -0.34
N ARG A 8 19.41 -18.80 -0.42
CA ARG A 8 18.83 -17.47 -0.62
C ARG A 8 18.13 -17.46 -1.98
N PRO A 9 16.83 -17.11 -2.08
CA PRO A 9 16.18 -17.01 -3.37
C PRO A 9 16.93 -15.97 -4.23
N GLU A 10 17.38 -16.39 -5.39
CA GLU A 10 18.01 -15.52 -6.38
C GLU A 10 16.95 -14.59 -6.99
N LEU A 11 17.28 -13.30 -7.12
CA LEU A 11 16.43 -12.31 -7.75
C LEU A 11 16.56 -12.45 -9.28
N THR A 12 15.54 -12.99 -9.93
CA THR A 12 15.49 -13.04 -11.39
C THR A 12 15.09 -11.68 -11.94
N VAL A 13 15.95 -11.05 -12.72
CA VAL A 13 15.65 -9.79 -13.42
C VAL A 13 15.02 -10.12 -14.77
N THR A 14 13.78 -9.69 -14.98
CA THR A 14 13.15 -9.74 -16.29
C THR A 14 13.25 -8.36 -16.94
N ASP A 15 13.86 -8.27 -18.11
CA ASP A 15 14.08 -7.03 -18.83
C ASP A 15 12.78 -6.25 -19.07
N GLY A 16 12.81 -4.96 -18.70
CA GLY A 16 12.15 -3.95 -19.48
C GLY A 16 10.94 -3.22 -18.94
N GLN A 17 10.51 -3.26 -17.64
CA GLN A 17 9.50 -2.32 -17.19
C GLN A 17 9.72 -1.87 -15.73
N ALA A 18 9.99 -0.56 -15.55
CA ALA A 18 9.90 0.09 -14.25
C ALA A 18 8.45 0.05 -13.77
N GLY A 19 8.21 -0.37 -12.52
CA GLY A 19 6.87 -0.46 -11.95
C GLY A 19 6.71 -1.63 -10.98
N LEU A 20 5.62 -1.60 -10.22
CA LEU A 20 5.13 -2.74 -9.48
C LEU A 20 4.17 -3.51 -10.39
N GLN A 21 4.50 -4.76 -10.72
CA GLN A 21 3.72 -5.58 -11.63
C GLN A 21 3.27 -6.87 -10.95
N ILE A 22 2.04 -7.21 -11.19
CA ILE A 22 1.41 -8.46 -10.76
C ILE A 22 0.99 -9.21 -12.02
N ARG A 23 1.45 -10.44 -12.19
CA ARG A 23 1.19 -11.26 -13.37
C ARG A 23 0.51 -12.55 -12.99
N SER A 24 -0.71 -12.78 -13.47
CA SER A 24 -1.50 -14.01 -13.32
C SER A 24 -1.49 -14.59 -11.91
N LEU A 25 -1.67 -13.72 -10.89
CA LEU A 25 -1.63 -14.11 -9.48
C LEU A 25 -2.74 -15.09 -9.16
N ARG A 26 -2.42 -16.14 -8.40
CA ARG A 26 -3.37 -17.17 -7.95
C ARG A 26 -3.17 -17.52 -6.50
N LYS A 27 -4.30 -17.67 -5.76
CA LYS A 27 -4.29 -18.09 -4.37
C LYS A 27 -5.58 -18.79 -3.99
N SER A 28 -5.43 -19.90 -3.29
CA SER A 28 -6.56 -20.64 -2.70
C SER A 28 -6.37 -20.79 -1.20
N TYR A 29 -7.47 -20.92 -0.47
CA TYR A 29 -7.49 -21.32 0.94
C TYR A 29 -8.36 -22.57 1.10
N ARG A 30 -7.81 -23.64 1.66
CA ARG A 30 -8.53 -24.91 1.87
C ARG A 30 -9.23 -25.40 0.58
N LYS A 31 -8.50 -25.37 -0.55
CA LYS A 31 -8.98 -25.75 -1.90
C LYS A 31 -10.04 -24.81 -2.50
N ARG A 32 -10.43 -23.74 -1.80
CA ARG A 32 -11.32 -22.70 -2.35
C ARG A 32 -10.50 -21.60 -3.02
N PRO A 33 -10.60 -21.41 -4.33
CA PRO A 33 -9.87 -20.34 -5.01
C PRO A 33 -10.45 -18.97 -4.59
N VAL A 34 -9.56 -18.08 -4.14
CA VAL A 34 -9.89 -16.70 -3.75
C VAL A 34 -9.34 -15.72 -4.79
N ILE A 35 -8.13 -15.96 -5.27
CA ILE A 35 -7.56 -15.28 -6.44
C ILE A 35 -7.39 -16.35 -7.51
N ARG A 36 -7.99 -16.15 -8.68
CA ARG A 36 -7.98 -17.12 -9.79
C ARG A 36 -7.00 -16.73 -10.88
N ASP A 37 -7.00 -15.45 -11.27
CA ASP A 37 -6.10 -14.88 -12.26
C ASP A 37 -6.18 -13.35 -12.15
N VAL A 38 -5.22 -12.74 -11.45
CA VAL A 38 -5.16 -11.29 -11.29
C VAL A 38 -3.85 -10.79 -11.86
N SER A 39 -3.97 -9.91 -12.85
CA SER A 39 -2.85 -9.16 -13.42
C SER A 39 -3.13 -7.66 -13.28
N MET A 40 -2.15 -6.90 -12.80
CA MET A 40 -2.23 -5.46 -12.64
C MET A 40 -0.84 -4.85 -12.58
N ASP A 41 -0.76 -3.57 -12.80
CA ASP A 41 0.47 -2.79 -12.71
C ASP A 41 0.23 -1.46 -12.00
N LEU A 42 1.30 -0.89 -11.45
CA LEU A 42 1.34 0.41 -10.83
C LEU A 42 2.67 1.08 -11.17
N HIS A 43 2.60 2.29 -11.71
CA HIS A 43 3.78 3.10 -12.04
C HIS A 43 4.15 4.05 -10.90
N ARG A 44 5.38 4.54 -10.91
CA ARG A 44 5.79 5.59 -9.98
C ARG A 44 5.05 6.89 -10.29
N GLY A 45 4.60 7.60 -9.25
CA GLY A 45 3.81 8.81 -9.40
C GLY A 45 2.40 8.57 -9.91
N GLU A 46 1.91 7.34 -9.81
CA GLU A 46 0.55 6.95 -10.16
C GLU A 46 -0.22 6.53 -8.90
N VAL A 47 -1.51 6.82 -8.86
CA VAL A 47 -2.42 6.36 -7.81
C VAL A 47 -3.44 5.41 -8.42
N VAL A 48 -3.43 4.16 -7.96
CA VAL A 48 -4.28 3.08 -8.47
C VAL A 48 -5.13 2.53 -7.35
N ALA A 49 -6.42 2.28 -7.61
CA ALA A 49 -7.29 1.57 -6.69
C ALA A 49 -7.46 0.10 -7.07
N LEU A 50 -7.57 -0.75 -6.06
CA LEU A 50 -8.02 -2.14 -6.17
C LEU A 50 -9.36 -2.27 -5.46
N LEU A 51 -10.46 -2.23 -6.21
CA LEU A 51 -11.82 -2.19 -5.73
C LEU A 51 -12.60 -3.47 -6.09
N GLY A 52 -13.80 -3.63 -5.54
CA GLY A 52 -14.71 -4.75 -5.83
C GLY A 52 -15.52 -5.16 -4.61
N PRO A 53 -16.53 -6.02 -4.78
CA PRO A 53 -17.41 -6.46 -3.71
C PRO A 53 -16.67 -7.26 -2.63
N ASN A 54 -17.34 -7.46 -1.49
CA ASN A 54 -16.81 -8.30 -0.42
C ASN A 54 -16.57 -9.72 -0.90
N GLY A 55 -15.42 -10.30 -0.55
CA GLY A 55 -15.04 -11.65 -0.97
C GLY A 55 -14.47 -11.75 -2.39
N SER A 56 -14.30 -10.66 -3.12
CA SER A 56 -13.71 -10.68 -4.47
C SER A 56 -12.21 -11.01 -4.49
N GLY A 57 -11.52 -10.98 -3.33
CA GLY A 57 -10.10 -11.32 -3.22
C GLY A 57 -9.16 -10.11 -3.01
N LYS A 58 -9.68 -8.87 -2.86
CA LYS A 58 -8.88 -7.64 -2.70
C LYS A 58 -7.80 -7.78 -1.62
N THR A 59 -8.18 -8.05 -0.39
CA THR A 59 -7.26 -8.16 0.75
C THR A 59 -6.21 -9.25 0.53
N THR A 60 -6.59 -10.40 -0.04
CA THR A 60 -5.65 -11.47 -0.35
C THR A 60 -4.65 -11.06 -1.44
N CYS A 61 -5.12 -10.36 -2.47
CA CYS A 61 -4.27 -9.80 -3.52
C CYS A 61 -3.29 -8.77 -2.94
N PHE A 62 -3.80 -7.85 -2.15
CA PHE A 62 -3.04 -6.81 -1.47
C PHE A 62 -1.95 -7.40 -0.55
N TYR A 63 -2.30 -8.41 0.25
CA TYR A 63 -1.35 -9.12 1.12
C TYR A 63 -0.32 -9.94 0.33
N ALA A 64 -0.69 -10.49 -0.82
CA ALA A 64 0.26 -11.15 -1.70
C ALA A 64 1.27 -10.15 -2.30
N ILE A 65 0.82 -8.93 -2.64
CA ILE A 65 1.70 -7.84 -3.11
C ILE A 65 2.61 -7.36 -1.98
N ALA A 66 2.09 -7.19 -0.78
CA ALA A 66 2.88 -6.78 0.40
C ALA A 66 3.90 -7.84 0.84
N GLY A 67 3.71 -9.12 0.48
CA GLY A 67 4.56 -10.24 0.93
C GLY A 67 4.16 -10.80 2.28
N LEU A 68 2.92 -10.57 2.70
CA LEU A 68 2.29 -11.15 3.89
C LEU A 68 1.69 -12.53 3.60
N VAL A 69 1.31 -12.77 2.34
CA VAL A 69 0.77 -14.04 1.85
C VAL A 69 1.58 -14.48 0.64
N VAL A 70 2.01 -15.73 0.62
CA VAL A 70 2.69 -16.32 -0.54
C VAL A 70 1.63 -16.82 -1.54
N PRO A 71 1.62 -16.33 -2.79
CA PRO A 71 0.72 -16.83 -3.83
C PRO A 71 1.07 -18.26 -4.23
N GLU A 72 0.12 -19.00 -4.81
CA GLU A 72 0.31 -20.36 -5.32
C GLU A 72 0.75 -20.36 -6.80
N GLY A 73 0.59 -19.23 -7.47
CA GLY A 73 1.01 -19.05 -8.85
C GLY A 73 1.01 -17.59 -9.26
N GLY A 74 1.62 -17.31 -10.39
CA GLY A 74 1.83 -15.96 -10.88
C GLY A 74 3.09 -15.33 -10.28
N GLN A 75 3.29 -14.04 -10.55
CA GLN A 75 4.48 -13.30 -10.15
C GLN A 75 4.14 -11.92 -9.61
N VAL A 76 4.95 -11.45 -8.66
CA VAL A 76 5.00 -10.06 -8.19
C VAL A 76 6.40 -9.53 -8.51
N LEU A 77 6.47 -8.45 -9.29
CA LEU A 77 7.73 -7.86 -9.76
C LEU A 77 7.81 -6.40 -9.27
N ILE A 78 8.97 -6.01 -8.76
CA ILE A 78 9.30 -4.62 -8.39
C ILE A 78 10.44 -4.16 -9.30
N ASP A 79 10.19 -3.19 -10.17
CA ASP A 79 11.16 -2.69 -11.14
C ASP A 79 11.86 -3.85 -11.91
N GLY A 80 11.07 -4.80 -12.42
CA GLY A 80 11.53 -5.97 -13.13
C GLY A 80 12.12 -7.11 -12.30
N LYS A 81 12.29 -6.94 -10.99
CA LYS A 81 12.81 -7.98 -10.08
C LYS A 81 11.67 -8.83 -9.53
N ASP A 82 11.73 -10.14 -9.71
CA ASP A 82 10.77 -11.07 -9.12
C ASP A 82 10.95 -11.13 -7.58
N VAL A 83 9.90 -10.76 -6.88
CA VAL A 83 9.85 -10.73 -5.41
C VAL A 83 8.79 -11.68 -4.85
N THR A 84 8.23 -12.53 -5.68
CA THR A 84 7.08 -13.40 -5.35
C THR A 84 7.29 -14.22 -4.10
N SER A 85 8.48 -14.80 -3.92
CA SER A 85 8.84 -15.61 -2.76
C SER A 85 9.41 -14.82 -1.59
N LEU A 86 9.63 -13.50 -1.77
CA LEU A 86 10.26 -12.67 -0.73
C LEU A 86 9.23 -12.25 0.33
N PRO A 87 9.58 -12.36 1.62
CA PRO A 87 8.75 -11.85 2.70
C PRO A 87 8.74 -10.31 2.73
N MET A 88 7.73 -9.74 3.40
CA MET A 88 7.47 -8.30 3.47
C MET A 88 8.73 -7.47 3.77
N TYR A 89 9.55 -7.84 4.78
CA TYR A 89 10.73 -7.05 5.16
C TYR A 89 11.80 -6.95 4.06
N ARG A 90 11.88 -7.96 3.17
CA ARG A 90 12.78 -7.90 1.99
C ARG A 90 12.19 -7.03 0.89
N ARG A 91 10.87 -7.08 0.68
CA ARG A 91 10.18 -6.18 -0.26
C ARG A 91 10.25 -4.73 0.19
N ALA A 92 10.17 -4.48 1.49
CA ALA A 92 10.36 -3.13 2.06
C ALA A 92 11.72 -2.54 1.69
N ARG A 93 12.81 -3.32 1.76
CA ARG A 93 14.15 -2.89 1.32
C ARG A 93 14.27 -2.67 -0.19
N LEU A 94 13.34 -3.17 -0.98
CA LEU A 94 13.25 -2.95 -2.43
C LEU A 94 12.33 -1.78 -2.79
N GLY A 95 11.71 -1.15 -1.78
CA GLY A 95 10.92 0.05 -1.93
C GLY A 95 9.41 -0.14 -1.81
N ILE A 96 8.91 -1.23 -1.22
CA ILE A 96 7.49 -1.38 -0.86
C ILE A 96 7.25 -0.84 0.55
N GLY A 97 6.43 0.22 0.67
CA GLY A 97 5.82 0.64 1.92
C GLY A 97 4.45 0.01 2.11
N TYR A 98 4.05 -0.26 3.34
CA TYR A 98 2.73 -0.77 3.67
C TYR A 98 2.16 -0.06 4.90
N LEU A 99 0.99 0.53 4.73
CA LEU A 99 0.24 1.19 5.78
C LEU A 99 -1.08 0.43 5.99
N PRO A 100 -1.17 -0.40 7.06
CA PRO A 100 -2.34 -1.21 7.33
C PRO A 100 -3.55 -0.36 7.77
N GLN A 101 -4.74 -0.96 7.68
CA GLN A 101 -5.97 -0.41 8.24
C GLN A 101 -5.88 -0.27 9.76
N GLU A 102 -5.34 -1.30 10.42
CA GLU A 102 -5.19 -1.29 11.87
C GLU A 102 -4.02 -0.39 12.32
N VAL A 103 -4.16 0.14 13.54
CA VAL A 103 -3.14 0.96 14.18
C VAL A 103 -1.83 0.21 14.28
N SER A 104 -0.80 0.69 13.57
CA SER A 104 0.51 0.04 13.44
C SER A 104 1.60 0.69 14.27
N ILE A 105 1.31 1.78 14.99
CA ILE A 105 2.29 2.53 15.78
C ILE A 105 2.93 1.68 16.89
N PHE A 106 4.19 1.85 17.14
CA PHE A 106 4.88 1.23 18.29
C PHE A 106 4.44 1.94 19.58
N ARG A 107 3.50 1.33 20.28
CA ARG A 107 2.78 1.93 21.41
C ARG A 107 3.66 2.36 22.58
N GLY A 108 4.79 1.69 22.80
CA GLY A 108 5.75 1.99 23.86
C GLY A 108 6.77 3.07 23.52
N LEU A 109 6.74 3.62 22.31
CA LEU A 109 7.70 4.60 21.83
C LEU A 109 7.06 6.00 21.73
N SER A 110 7.89 7.04 21.74
CA SER A 110 7.47 8.40 21.40
C SER A 110 7.20 8.56 19.90
N ALA A 111 6.66 9.70 19.47
CA ALA A 111 6.46 10.00 18.06
C ALA A 111 7.80 9.97 17.28
N GLU A 112 8.84 10.62 17.80
CA GLU A 112 10.17 10.62 17.15
C GLU A 112 10.82 9.24 17.15
N ASP A 113 10.71 8.46 18.24
CA ASP A 113 11.30 7.12 18.33
C ASP A 113 10.63 6.13 17.37
N ASN A 114 9.33 6.31 17.09
CA ASN A 114 8.64 5.54 16.06
C ASN A 114 9.27 5.72 14.67
N ILE A 115 9.65 6.95 14.32
CA ILE A 115 10.30 7.27 13.04
C ILE A 115 11.76 6.82 13.06
N LEU A 116 12.47 7.10 14.16
CA LEU A 116 13.87 6.71 14.35
C LEU A 116 14.07 5.20 14.25
N ALA A 117 13.17 4.39 14.78
CA ALA A 117 13.25 2.93 14.71
C ALA A 117 13.36 2.41 13.26
N VAL A 118 12.75 3.08 12.29
CA VAL A 118 12.89 2.73 10.87
C VAL A 118 14.17 3.35 10.30
N LEU A 119 14.42 4.62 10.58
CA LEU A 119 15.63 5.30 10.09
C LEU A 119 16.93 4.60 10.51
N GLU A 120 16.98 4.00 11.70
CA GLU A 120 18.14 3.23 12.17
C GLU A 120 18.43 1.98 11.36
N ILE A 121 17.39 1.41 10.75
CA ILE A 121 17.53 0.22 9.88
C ILE A 121 17.99 0.61 8.47
N VAL A 122 17.53 1.76 7.95
CA VAL A 122 17.73 2.11 6.53
C VAL A 122 18.84 3.13 6.30
N GLN A 123 19.18 3.96 7.30
CA GLN A 123 20.19 5.01 7.18
C GLN A 123 21.31 4.82 8.22
N PRO A 124 22.47 4.27 7.83
CA PRO A 124 23.59 4.04 8.76
C PRO A 124 24.24 5.32 9.26
N ASP A 125 24.22 6.40 8.47
CA ASP A 125 24.82 7.68 8.84
C ASP A 125 23.95 8.41 9.87
N ARG A 126 24.51 8.67 11.05
CA ARG A 126 23.81 9.29 12.18
C ARG A 126 23.36 10.73 11.89
N HIS A 127 24.16 11.48 11.12
CA HIS A 127 23.85 12.87 10.79
C HIS A 127 22.67 12.93 9.83
N LYS A 128 22.71 12.16 8.73
CA LYS A 128 21.63 12.05 7.76
C LYS A 128 20.35 11.51 8.37
N ARG A 129 20.44 10.58 9.35
CA ARG A 129 19.28 10.10 10.11
C ARG A 129 18.58 11.25 10.84
N ARG A 130 19.38 12.11 11.50
CA ARG A 130 18.84 13.24 12.25
C ARG A 130 18.21 14.28 11.33
N GLU A 131 18.87 14.61 10.24
CA GLU A 131 18.32 15.49 9.21
C GLU A 131 16.99 14.95 8.70
N ARG A 132 16.94 13.69 8.31
CA ARG A 132 15.71 13.06 7.80
C ARG A 132 14.59 12.99 8.85
N LEU A 133 14.92 12.78 10.10
CA LEU A 133 13.96 12.84 11.20
C LEU A 133 13.33 14.24 11.32
N GLU A 134 14.15 15.30 11.33
CA GLU A 134 13.66 16.69 11.42
C GLU A 134 12.78 17.06 10.21
N GLU A 135 13.18 16.64 9.01
CA GLU A 135 12.35 16.81 7.81
C GLU A 135 10.98 16.17 7.98
N LEU A 136 10.93 14.88 8.36
CA LEU A 136 9.67 14.16 8.52
C LEU A 136 8.79 14.74 9.64
N LEU A 137 9.37 15.12 10.78
CA LEU A 137 8.64 15.76 11.88
C LEU A 137 8.02 17.09 11.44
N SER A 138 8.75 17.89 10.68
CA SER A 138 8.28 19.17 10.16
C SER A 138 7.22 18.99 9.08
N GLU A 139 7.48 18.12 8.13
CA GLU A 139 6.60 17.84 7.00
C GLU A 139 5.20 17.39 7.44
N PHE A 140 5.14 16.49 8.43
CA PHE A 140 3.87 16.01 8.97
C PHE A 140 3.31 16.86 10.10
N SER A 141 3.91 18.04 10.37
CA SER A 141 3.49 18.97 11.41
C SER A 141 3.39 18.31 12.80
N ILE A 142 4.31 17.40 13.12
CA ILE A 142 4.37 16.65 14.38
C ILE A 142 5.60 16.96 15.24
N THR A 143 6.34 18.02 14.90
CA THR A 143 7.53 18.44 15.66
C THR A 143 7.22 18.74 17.13
N HIS A 144 6.07 19.35 17.40
CA HIS A 144 5.63 19.65 18.77
C HIS A 144 5.24 18.40 19.57
N LEU A 145 4.98 17.28 18.89
CA LEU A 145 4.60 15.99 19.47
C LEU A 145 5.79 15.03 19.62
N ARG A 146 7.00 15.45 19.23
CA ARG A 146 8.15 14.56 19.11
C ARG A 146 8.40 13.65 20.32
N ARG A 147 8.22 14.16 21.54
CA ARG A 147 8.42 13.41 22.80
C ARG A 147 7.11 12.82 23.36
N THR A 148 5.99 13.04 22.69
CA THR A 148 4.70 12.53 23.15
C THR A 148 4.66 11.01 22.96
N PRO A 149 4.34 10.24 24.01
CA PRO A 149 4.14 8.80 23.89
C PRO A 149 3.04 8.49 22.88
N ALA A 150 3.24 7.44 22.07
CA ALA A 150 2.30 7.08 20.99
C ALA A 150 0.87 6.82 21.48
N LEU A 151 0.72 6.35 22.73
CA LEU A 151 -0.60 6.11 23.34
C LEU A 151 -1.37 7.40 23.67
N ALA A 152 -0.67 8.52 23.83
CA ALA A 152 -1.28 9.81 24.15
C ALA A 152 -1.67 10.63 22.90
N LEU A 153 -1.29 10.17 21.72
CA LEU A 153 -1.63 10.80 20.44
C LEU A 153 -3.11 10.60 20.10
N SER A 154 -3.74 11.65 19.59
CA SER A 154 -5.05 11.54 18.93
C SER A 154 -5.00 10.64 17.70
N GLY A 155 -6.16 10.26 17.15
CA GLY A 155 -6.22 9.41 15.94
C GLY A 155 -5.49 10.02 14.75
N GLY A 156 -5.72 11.30 14.47
CA GLY A 156 -5.06 12.01 13.35
C GLY A 156 -3.57 12.21 13.56
N GLU A 157 -3.13 12.59 14.77
CA GLU A 157 -1.71 12.72 15.11
C GLU A 157 -0.98 11.37 14.95
N ARG A 158 -1.59 10.31 15.45
CA ARG A 158 -1.08 8.95 15.33
C ARG A 158 -0.91 8.54 13.87
N ARG A 159 -1.93 8.82 13.04
CA ARG A 159 -1.87 8.52 11.61
C ARG A 159 -0.74 9.27 10.91
N ARG A 160 -0.51 10.55 11.23
CA ARG A 160 0.63 11.31 10.71
C ARG A 160 1.98 10.70 11.10
N VAL A 161 2.13 10.21 12.34
CA VAL A 161 3.36 9.51 12.78
C VAL A 161 3.54 8.19 12.04
N GLU A 162 2.49 7.40 11.83
CA GLU A 162 2.54 6.14 11.07
C GLU A 162 2.98 6.35 9.62
N ILE A 163 2.48 7.41 9.00
CA ILE A 163 2.85 7.78 7.63
C ILE A 163 4.30 8.25 7.57
N ALA A 164 4.70 9.17 8.45
CA ALA A 164 6.08 9.65 8.56
C ALA A 164 7.06 8.47 8.75
N ARG A 165 6.70 7.52 9.62
CA ARG A 165 7.46 6.28 9.82
C ARG A 165 7.54 5.44 8.56
N CYS A 166 6.47 5.30 7.81
CA CYS A 166 6.47 4.55 6.55
C CYS A 166 7.38 5.21 5.52
N LEU A 167 7.33 6.55 5.41
CA LEU A 167 8.16 7.33 4.50
C LEU A 167 9.64 7.41 4.92
N ALA A 168 9.95 7.12 6.18
CA ALA A 168 11.33 7.02 6.64
C ALA A 168 12.14 5.95 5.89
N ALA A 169 11.46 4.92 5.34
CA ALA A 169 12.09 3.87 4.53
C ALA A 169 12.29 4.27 3.05
N ASP A 170 11.91 5.49 2.65
CA ASP A 170 11.97 6.00 1.27
C ASP A 170 11.34 5.03 0.24
N PRO A 171 10.03 4.71 0.39
CA PRO A 171 9.38 3.75 -0.46
C PRO A 171 9.19 4.30 -1.88
N LYS A 172 9.28 3.40 -2.86
CA LYS A 172 8.97 3.68 -4.27
C LYS A 172 7.48 3.47 -4.57
N TYR A 173 6.87 2.53 -3.84
CA TYR A 173 5.47 2.15 -3.92
C TYR A 173 4.91 2.05 -2.51
N LEU A 174 3.76 2.66 -2.28
CA LEU A 174 3.06 2.64 -1.00
C LEU A 174 1.72 1.94 -1.13
N LEU A 175 1.51 0.94 -0.30
CA LEU A 175 0.25 0.19 -0.22
C LEU A 175 -0.57 0.75 0.95
N LEU A 176 -1.75 1.30 0.67
CA LEU A 176 -2.69 1.85 1.65
C LEU A 176 -3.90 0.92 1.77
N ASP A 177 -4.01 0.25 2.92
CA ASP A 177 -5.10 -0.69 3.20
C ASP A 177 -6.22 0.02 3.95
N GLU A 178 -7.35 0.22 3.28
CA GLU A 178 -8.56 0.88 3.78
C GLU A 178 -8.30 2.23 4.49
N PRO A 179 -7.62 3.19 3.82
CA PRO A 179 -7.24 4.44 4.46
C PRO A 179 -8.43 5.31 4.90
N PHE A 180 -9.62 5.15 4.31
CA PHE A 180 -10.83 5.90 4.64
C PHE A 180 -11.74 5.17 5.65
N ALA A 181 -11.38 3.96 6.11
CA ALA A 181 -12.23 3.19 7.01
C ALA A 181 -12.33 3.85 8.39
N GLY A 182 -13.56 4.17 8.83
CA GLY A 182 -13.82 4.75 10.16
C GLY A 182 -13.26 6.16 10.36
N VAL A 183 -12.98 6.88 9.29
CA VAL A 183 -12.40 8.23 9.31
C VAL A 183 -13.50 9.29 9.23
N ASP A 184 -13.38 10.36 10.02
CA ASP A 184 -14.29 11.50 9.95
C ASP A 184 -14.04 12.35 8.67
N PRO A 185 -15.01 13.19 8.25
CA PRO A 185 -14.90 13.98 7.01
C PRO A 185 -13.69 14.94 6.95
N ILE A 186 -13.19 15.42 8.09
CA ILE A 186 -12.02 16.31 8.14
C ILE A 186 -10.78 15.51 7.81
N ALA A 187 -10.62 14.35 8.43
CA ALA A 187 -9.49 13.47 8.21
C ALA A 187 -9.49 12.82 6.79
N VAL A 188 -10.64 12.70 6.12
CA VAL A 188 -10.70 12.34 4.70
C VAL A 188 -9.92 13.34 3.86
N GLY A 189 -10.08 14.65 4.13
CA GLY A 189 -9.31 15.71 3.46
C GLY A 189 -7.79 15.56 3.67
N GLU A 190 -7.35 15.23 4.87
CA GLU A 190 -5.93 14.99 5.18
C GLU A 190 -5.37 13.80 4.37
N ILE A 191 -6.14 12.71 4.23
CA ILE A 191 -5.74 11.54 3.42
C ILE A 191 -5.63 11.90 1.94
N ARG A 192 -6.56 12.69 1.41
CA ARG A 192 -6.52 13.18 0.01
C ARG A 192 -5.25 13.99 -0.24
N HIS A 193 -4.93 14.95 0.63
CA HIS A 193 -3.70 15.72 0.55
C HIS A 193 -2.46 14.83 0.61
N LEU A 194 -2.42 13.87 1.54
CA LEU A 194 -1.33 12.91 1.64
C LEU A 194 -1.11 12.16 0.33
N VAL A 195 -2.17 11.59 -0.25
CA VAL A 195 -2.06 10.80 -1.51
C VAL A 195 -1.57 11.68 -2.65
N HIS A 196 -2.05 12.93 -2.73
CA HIS A 196 -1.56 13.91 -3.70
C HIS A 196 -0.05 14.19 -3.52
N ASP A 197 0.41 14.40 -2.28
CA ASP A 197 1.82 14.67 -1.99
C ASP A 197 2.71 13.47 -2.30
N LEU A 198 2.25 12.25 -2.02
CA LEU A 198 2.95 11.01 -2.38
C LEU A 198 3.12 10.90 -3.90
N LYS A 199 2.04 11.16 -4.65
CA LYS A 199 2.08 11.19 -6.12
C LYS A 199 3.06 12.22 -6.64
N ALA A 200 3.04 13.46 -6.10
CA ALA A 200 3.93 14.54 -6.49
C ALA A 200 5.42 14.22 -6.26
N ARG A 201 5.72 13.34 -5.30
CA ARG A 201 7.08 12.80 -5.02
C ARG A 201 7.48 11.66 -5.95
N GLY A 202 6.63 11.26 -6.87
CA GLY A 202 6.89 10.13 -7.74
C GLY A 202 6.73 8.77 -7.05
N ILE A 203 6.02 8.68 -5.92
CA ILE A 203 5.69 7.43 -5.25
C ILE A 203 4.43 6.85 -5.89
N GLY A 204 4.48 5.59 -6.34
CA GLY A 204 3.29 4.87 -6.79
C GLY A 204 2.43 4.46 -5.60
N VAL A 205 1.13 4.73 -5.63
CA VAL A 205 0.22 4.43 -4.51
C VAL A 205 -0.84 3.42 -4.95
N LEU A 206 -0.93 2.29 -4.22
CA LEU A 206 -2.01 1.33 -4.39
C LEU A 206 -2.95 1.43 -3.20
N ILE A 207 -4.24 1.67 -3.46
CA ILE A 207 -5.27 1.83 -2.44
C ILE A 207 -6.30 0.71 -2.57
N THR A 208 -6.71 0.12 -1.45
CA THR A 208 -7.94 -0.66 -1.37
C THR A 208 -8.82 -0.04 -0.29
N ASP A 209 -10.12 0.11 -0.56
CA ASP A 209 -11.07 0.68 0.41
C ASP A 209 -12.51 0.22 0.12
N HIS A 210 -13.34 0.30 1.13
CA HIS A 210 -14.79 0.10 1.01
C HIS A 210 -15.51 1.42 0.66
N ASN A 211 -14.91 2.56 0.94
CA ASN A 211 -15.42 3.88 0.58
C ASN A 211 -15.07 4.21 -0.88
N VAL A 212 -15.86 3.64 -1.79
CA VAL A 212 -15.61 3.69 -3.24
C VAL A 212 -15.59 5.11 -3.76
N ARG A 213 -16.49 5.98 -3.26
CA ARG A 213 -16.61 7.37 -3.74
C ARG A 213 -15.33 8.14 -3.44
N GLU A 214 -14.91 8.16 -2.16
CA GLU A 214 -13.70 8.85 -1.72
C GLU A 214 -12.45 8.34 -2.45
N THR A 215 -12.41 7.03 -2.69
CA THR A 215 -11.28 6.41 -3.38
C THR A 215 -11.24 6.82 -4.85
N LEU A 216 -12.37 6.74 -5.57
CA LEU A 216 -12.42 7.09 -7.00
C LEU A 216 -12.15 8.56 -7.27
N GLU A 217 -12.35 9.46 -6.30
CA GLU A 217 -12.02 10.88 -6.44
C GLU A 217 -10.52 11.21 -6.44
N ILE A 218 -9.69 10.29 -5.92
CA ILE A 218 -8.25 10.55 -5.75
C ILE A 218 -7.32 9.67 -6.60
N VAL A 219 -7.88 8.69 -7.31
CA VAL A 219 -7.08 7.76 -8.11
C VAL A 219 -7.06 8.12 -9.59
N ASP A 220 -5.98 7.78 -10.27
CA ASP A 220 -5.84 7.95 -11.72
C ASP A 220 -6.63 6.88 -12.48
N ARG A 221 -6.60 5.64 -11.95
CA ARG A 221 -7.34 4.50 -12.48
C ARG A 221 -7.65 3.46 -11.41
N ALA A 222 -8.56 2.56 -11.73
CA ALA A 222 -8.92 1.49 -10.81
C ALA A 222 -8.99 0.12 -11.50
N TYR A 223 -8.68 -0.91 -10.73
CA TYR A 223 -8.95 -2.31 -11.04
C TYR A 223 -10.17 -2.76 -10.25
N ILE A 224 -11.17 -3.28 -10.93
CA ILE A 224 -12.36 -3.83 -10.30
C ILE A 224 -12.22 -5.34 -10.24
N LEU A 225 -12.07 -5.88 -9.03
CA LEU A 225 -12.01 -7.31 -8.79
C LEU A 225 -13.41 -7.90 -8.61
N HIS A 226 -13.68 -8.99 -9.29
CA HIS A 226 -14.88 -9.79 -9.11
C HIS A 226 -14.54 -11.28 -9.24
N ASP A 227 -14.99 -12.09 -8.29
CA ASP A 227 -14.79 -13.55 -8.27
C ASP A 227 -13.32 -13.98 -8.53
N GLY A 228 -12.38 -13.27 -7.90
CA GLY A 228 -10.93 -13.57 -7.98
C GLY A 228 -10.26 -13.23 -9.31
N LYS A 229 -10.88 -12.42 -10.15
CA LYS A 229 -10.36 -11.93 -11.43
C LYS A 229 -10.53 -10.42 -11.56
N VAL A 230 -9.74 -9.81 -12.42
CA VAL A 230 -9.97 -8.43 -12.85
C VAL A 230 -11.16 -8.44 -13.81
N LEU A 231 -12.25 -7.80 -13.40
CA LEU A 231 -13.44 -7.60 -14.21
C LEU A 231 -13.24 -6.48 -15.22
N MET A 232 -12.65 -5.37 -14.74
CA MET A 232 -12.40 -4.17 -15.53
C MET A 232 -11.19 -3.42 -14.96
N THR A 233 -10.49 -2.70 -15.82
CA THR A 233 -9.52 -1.66 -15.45
C THR A 233 -9.75 -0.44 -16.34
N GLY A 234 -9.62 0.75 -15.77
CA GLY A 234 -9.80 2.00 -16.50
C GLY A 234 -9.69 3.21 -15.58
N THR A 235 -9.83 4.39 -16.18
CA THR A 235 -9.98 5.66 -15.46
C THR A 235 -11.25 5.66 -14.62
N THR A 236 -11.34 6.58 -13.67
CA THR A 236 -12.52 6.72 -12.82
C THR A 236 -13.80 6.86 -13.65
N ASP A 237 -13.78 7.68 -14.72
CA ASP A 237 -14.93 7.89 -15.59
C ASP A 237 -15.36 6.62 -16.34
N GLU A 238 -14.40 5.83 -16.83
CA GLU A 238 -14.66 4.57 -17.50
C GLU A 238 -15.29 3.55 -16.55
N VAL A 239 -14.75 3.42 -15.34
CA VAL A 239 -15.24 2.51 -14.30
C VAL A 239 -16.67 2.86 -13.88
N VAL A 240 -16.98 4.14 -13.69
CA VAL A 240 -18.31 4.58 -13.27
C VAL A 240 -19.38 4.41 -14.36
N ARG A 241 -18.96 4.48 -15.64
CA ARG A 241 -19.89 4.31 -16.79
C ARG A 241 -20.10 2.86 -17.20
N ASP A 242 -19.24 1.94 -16.77
CA ASP A 242 -19.33 0.53 -17.14
C ASP A 242 -20.59 -0.13 -16.54
N GLU A 243 -21.47 -0.64 -17.41
CA GLU A 243 -22.74 -1.25 -17.01
C GLU A 243 -22.55 -2.50 -16.14
N THR A 244 -21.51 -3.29 -16.41
CA THR A 244 -21.21 -4.51 -15.66
C THR A 244 -20.72 -4.17 -14.25
N VAL A 245 -19.85 -3.19 -14.13
CA VAL A 245 -19.35 -2.69 -12.83
C VAL A 245 -20.50 -2.10 -12.01
N ARG A 246 -21.38 -1.31 -12.64
CA ARG A 246 -22.57 -0.77 -11.96
C ARG A 246 -23.46 -1.88 -11.44
N ARG A 247 -23.77 -2.87 -12.27
CA ARG A 247 -24.67 -3.99 -11.91
C ARG A 247 -24.11 -4.85 -10.77
N VAL A 248 -22.79 -5.13 -10.73
CA VAL A 248 -22.21 -6.10 -9.78
C VAL A 248 -21.57 -5.46 -8.56
N TYR A 249 -21.29 -4.14 -8.59
CA TYR A 249 -20.53 -3.50 -7.52
C TYR A 249 -21.03 -2.11 -7.11
N LEU A 250 -21.15 -1.14 -8.03
CA LEU A 250 -21.44 0.25 -7.68
C LEU A 250 -22.93 0.51 -7.39
N GLY A 251 -23.84 -0.24 -8.04
CA GLY A 251 -25.26 0.04 -8.09
C GLY A 251 -25.63 1.03 -9.19
N GLU A 252 -26.87 0.92 -9.69
CA GLU A 252 -27.34 1.71 -10.86
C GLU A 252 -27.35 3.22 -10.61
N ASN A 253 -27.58 3.65 -9.37
CA ASN A 253 -27.70 5.05 -8.98
C ASN A 253 -26.37 5.68 -8.52
N PHE A 254 -25.25 4.99 -8.63
CA PHE A 254 -23.95 5.52 -8.20
C PHE A 254 -23.55 6.72 -9.04
N ARG A 255 -23.14 7.82 -8.37
CA ARG A 255 -22.59 9.04 -8.98
C ARG A 255 -21.42 9.51 -8.14
N ILE A 256 -20.37 9.97 -8.81
CA ILE A 256 -19.36 10.84 -8.23
C ILE A 256 -19.90 12.25 -8.39
N VAL A 257 -20.05 12.99 -7.30
CA VAL A 257 -20.63 14.35 -7.30
C VAL A 257 -19.61 15.32 -7.89
#